data_31f8853b5f4e750d68d3d52c9434e51d
#
_entry.id   31f8853b5f4e750d68d3d52c9434e51d
#
_cell.length_a   1.000
_cell.length_b   1.000
_cell.length_c   1.000
_cell.angle_alpha   90.00
_cell.angle_beta   90.00
_cell.angle_gamma   90.00
#
_symmetry.space_group_name_H-M   'P 1'
#
loop_
_entity.id
_entity.type
_entity.pdbx_description
1 polymer ?
#
loop_
_entity_poly.entity_id
_entity_poly.type
_entity_poly.pdbx_seq_one_letter_code
_entity_poly.pdbx_strand_id
1 'polypeptide(L)'
;MDPRTAKGMEPNREALEELFTAIMSTGVEHTNPTHGTLAGAIADEKLLPNLSRIMKAGPDNMIGVQAGFETGSLRLIGKYADRKLAPYDPSEWHWVVKEGVKSMNENYWIPAFTLIMGLDNDETPEDSWETIRLLSELEHEQPDSMFTATALTFVPIGLLETSNFFNIGNEMTPAQLGVLYKTWQHNFKYAIQKFMTKTGAKGPQRYFFNAIARSLGGVPLGAMEKYARRKSPEHEKVIETIKAKYW
;
A
#
# COMPACT_ATOMS: atom_id res chain seq x y z
N MET A 1 22.82 21.41 4.23
CA MET A 1 21.41 21.65 3.88
C MET A 1 20.59 21.20 5.06
N ASP A 2 19.70 21.98 5.56
CA ASP A 2 18.79 21.54 6.62
C ASP A 2 17.87 20.44 6.00
N PRO A 3 17.92 19.21 6.51
CA PRO A 3 17.08 18.14 5.99
C PRO A 3 15.58 18.35 6.17
N ARG A 4 15.19 19.46 6.82
CA ARG A 4 13.83 19.88 7.05
C ARG A 4 13.32 20.90 6.03
N THR A 5 14.15 21.32 5.08
CA THR A 5 13.70 22.18 3.99
C THR A 5 13.33 21.33 2.77
N ALA A 6 12.09 21.43 2.36
CA ALA A 6 11.47 20.70 1.27
C ALA A 6 12.27 20.68 -0.06
N LYS A 7 13.04 21.71 -0.32
CA LYS A 7 13.86 21.89 -1.54
C LYS A 7 14.93 20.85 -1.81
N GLY A 8 15.25 19.95 -0.88
CA GLY A 8 16.27 18.91 -1.07
C GLY A 8 15.70 17.50 -1.26
N MET A 9 14.36 17.37 -1.29
CA MET A 9 13.69 16.06 -1.33
C MET A 9 12.70 15.92 -2.50
N GLU A 10 12.69 16.86 -3.40
CA GLU A 10 12.00 16.71 -4.68
C GLU A 10 12.68 15.62 -5.52
N PRO A 11 11.93 14.81 -6.26
CA PRO A 11 12.49 13.79 -7.12
C PRO A 11 13.39 14.43 -8.18
N ASN A 12 14.56 13.85 -8.41
CA ASN A 12 15.43 14.26 -9.50
C ASN A 12 14.89 13.68 -10.80
N ARG A 13 13.94 14.38 -11.41
CA ARG A 13 13.27 13.95 -12.63
C ARG A 13 14.24 13.69 -13.77
N GLU A 14 15.19 14.59 -14.01
CA GLU A 14 16.16 14.47 -15.11
C GLU A 14 16.98 13.19 -15.01
N ALA A 15 17.51 12.90 -13.81
CA ALA A 15 18.29 11.68 -13.57
C ALA A 15 17.42 10.41 -13.73
N LEU A 16 16.15 10.45 -13.33
CA LEU A 16 15.24 9.32 -13.51
C LEU A 16 14.86 9.12 -14.99
N GLU A 17 14.61 10.18 -15.73
CA GLU A 17 14.35 10.13 -17.17
C GLU A 17 15.57 9.56 -17.92
N GLU A 18 16.78 10.01 -17.59
CA GLU A 18 18.02 9.48 -18.17
C GLU A 18 18.18 7.99 -17.86
N LEU A 19 18.02 7.59 -16.60
CA LEU A 19 18.13 6.20 -16.16
C LEU A 19 17.16 5.28 -16.91
N PHE A 20 15.88 5.62 -16.92
CA PHE A 20 14.87 4.78 -17.58
C PHE A 20 14.99 4.81 -19.10
N THR A 21 15.44 5.92 -19.70
CA THR A 21 15.79 5.96 -21.13
C THR A 21 16.94 5.01 -21.44
N ALA A 22 17.99 4.99 -20.63
CA ALA A 22 19.11 4.07 -20.80
C ALA A 22 18.67 2.60 -20.64
N ILE A 23 17.84 2.29 -19.64
CA ILE A 23 17.29 0.93 -19.45
C ILE A 23 16.48 0.51 -20.69
N MET A 24 15.55 1.33 -21.13
CA MET A 24 14.69 1.01 -22.27
C MET A 24 15.45 0.90 -23.60
N SER A 25 16.58 1.61 -23.74
CA SER A 25 17.46 1.52 -24.92
C SER A 25 18.16 0.16 -25.07
N THR A 26 18.23 -0.64 -24.00
CA THR A 26 18.77 -2.01 -24.02
C THR A 26 17.85 -3.03 -24.72
N GLY A 27 16.65 -2.62 -25.10
CA GLY A 27 15.65 -3.50 -25.70
C GLY A 27 14.76 -4.22 -24.69
N VAL A 28 14.82 -3.87 -23.40
CA VAL A 28 13.88 -4.36 -22.39
C VAL A 28 12.48 -3.89 -22.73
N GLU A 29 11.51 -4.81 -22.79
CA GLU A 29 10.11 -4.50 -23.09
C GLU A 29 9.34 -4.01 -21.86
N HIS A 30 9.64 -4.60 -20.70
CA HIS A 30 8.98 -4.30 -19.42
C HIS A 30 10.01 -4.08 -18.31
N THR A 31 9.83 -3.05 -17.52
CA THR A 31 10.62 -2.81 -16.30
C THR A 31 9.75 -2.18 -15.24
N ASN A 32 10.00 -2.53 -13.98
CA ASN A 32 9.31 -1.97 -12.84
C ASN A 32 10.33 -1.40 -11.85
N PRO A 33 10.17 -0.16 -11.37
CA PRO A 33 10.93 0.33 -10.24
C PRO A 33 10.63 -0.53 -9.02
N THR A 34 11.68 -0.87 -8.25
CA THR A 34 11.47 -1.67 -7.04
C THR A 34 10.76 -0.87 -5.95
N HIS A 35 11.08 0.41 -5.81
CA HIS A 35 10.55 1.27 -4.77
C HIS A 35 10.22 2.67 -5.31
N GLY A 36 9.17 3.26 -4.75
CA GLY A 36 8.77 4.64 -4.97
C GLY A 36 8.10 5.20 -3.71
N THR A 37 7.89 6.51 -3.67
CA THR A 37 7.14 7.19 -2.62
C THR A 37 5.92 7.87 -3.20
N LEU A 38 4.81 7.86 -2.45
CA LEU A 38 3.60 8.57 -2.86
C LEU A 38 3.83 10.09 -2.94
N ALA A 39 4.57 10.64 -1.96
CA ALA A 39 4.95 12.04 -1.96
C ALA A 39 5.76 12.42 -3.21
N GLY A 40 6.77 11.61 -3.57
CA GLY A 40 7.56 11.84 -4.78
C GLY A 40 6.74 11.76 -6.07
N ALA A 41 5.71 10.91 -6.10
CA ALA A 41 4.83 10.77 -7.27
C ALA A 41 4.00 12.03 -7.57
N ILE A 42 3.73 12.85 -6.55
CA ILE A 42 2.92 14.07 -6.67
C ILE A 42 3.71 15.37 -6.48
N ALA A 43 4.96 15.30 -6.03
CA ALA A 43 5.81 16.49 -5.83
C ALA A 43 6.25 17.14 -7.14
N ASP A 44 6.33 16.38 -8.22
CA ASP A 44 6.59 16.89 -9.58
C ASP A 44 5.52 16.31 -10.53
N GLU A 45 4.57 17.15 -10.94
CA GLU A 45 3.45 16.77 -11.82
C GLU A 45 3.88 16.21 -13.19
N LYS A 46 5.12 16.45 -13.62
CA LYS A 46 5.67 15.95 -14.89
C LYS A 46 6.40 14.60 -14.73
N LEU A 47 6.72 14.20 -13.50
CA LEU A 47 7.52 13.00 -13.27
C LEU A 47 6.85 11.75 -13.83
N LEU A 48 5.68 11.41 -13.32
CA LEU A 48 4.98 10.17 -13.74
C LEU A 48 4.59 10.19 -15.23
N PRO A 49 4.03 11.29 -15.81
CA PRO A 49 3.75 11.34 -17.24
C PRO A 49 4.98 11.09 -18.11
N ASN A 50 6.13 11.68 -17.77
CA ASN A 50 7.36 11.51 -18.53
C ASN A 50 7.93 10.10 -18.41
N LEU A 51 8.00 9.55 -17.18
CA LEU A 51 8.46 8.18 -16.98
C LEU A 51 7.53 7.17 -17.66
N SER A 52 6.23 7.36 -17.60
CA SER A 52 5.24 6.51 -18.27
C SER A 52 5.45 6.49 -19.78
N ARG A 53 5.69 7.63 -20.37
CA ARG A 53 6.03 7.73 -21.81
C ARG A 53 7.32 6.99 -22.16
N ILE A 54 8.39 7.16 -21.35
CA ILE A 54 9.69 6.50 -21.56
C ILE A 54 9.53 4.97 -21.40
N MET A 55 8.83 4.51 -20.37
CA MET A 55 8.63 3.10 -20.07
C MET A 55 7.49 2.46 -20.88
N LYS A 56 6.85 3.23 -21.77
CA LYS A 56 5.70 2.79 -22.58
C LYS A 56 4.56 2.25 -21.72
N ALA A 57 4.32 2.88 -20.57
CA ALA A 57 3.21 2.52 -19.70
C ALA A 57 1.87 2.76 -20.41
N GLY A 58 0.92 1.88 -20.18
CA GLY A 58 -0.40 1.92 -20.80
C GLY A 58 -1.32 0.82 -20.24
N PRO A 59 -2.54 0.69 -20.77
CA PRO A 59 -3.49 -0.31 -20.32
C PRO A 59 -2.96 -1.76 -20.35
N ASP A 60 -2.12 -2.08 -21.33
CA ASP A 60 -1.54 -3.40 -21.53
C ASP A 60 -0.13 -3.54 -20.92
N ASN A 61 0.44 -2.44 -20.41
CA ASN A 61 1.75 -2.39 -19.77
C ASN A 61 1.71 -1.49 -18.54
N MET A 62 1.08 -1.98 -17.47
CA MET A 62 1.03 -1.26 -16.20
C MET A 62 2.34 -1.44 -15.42
N ILE A 63 2.80 -0.38 -14.78
CA ILE A 63 4.03 -0.33 -14.00
C ILE A 63 3.71 -0.62 -12.53
N GLY A 64 4.20 -1.73 -12.00
CA GLY A 64 4.13 -2.02 -10.56
C GLY A 64 5.25 -1.32 -9.79
N VAL A 65 4.95 -0.73 -8.64
CA VAL A 65 5.96 -0.12 -7.77
C VAL A 65 5.62 -0.37 -6.30
N GLN A 66 6.58 -0.84 -5.52
CA GLN A 66 6.40 -0.93 -4.08
C GLN A 66 6.42 0.49 -3.48
N ALA A 67 5.40 0.83 -2.71
CA ALA A 67 5.28 2.12 -2.06
C ALA A 67 5.08 1.93 -0.55
N GLY A 68 5.93 2.56 0.25
CA GLY A 68 5.80 2.55 1.70
C GLY A 68 4.57 3.38 2.11
N PHE A 69 3.51 2.68 2.53
CA PHE A 69 2.36 3.30 3.18
C PHE A 69 2.60 3.41 4.68
N GLU A 70 3.33 2.46 5.25
CA GLU A 70 3.70 2.26 6.64
C GLU A 70 2.49 2.15 7.58
N THR A 71 1.74 3.22 7.74
CA THR A 71 0.54 3.30 8.60
C THR A 71 -0.37 4.43 8.14
N GLY A 72 -1.66 4.36 8.47
CA GLY A 72 -2.59 5.48 8.31
C GLY A 72 -2.55 6.49 9.45
N SER A 73 -1.82 6.20 10.53
CA SER A 73 -1.74 7.08 11.70
C SER A 73 -0.84 8.29 11.44
N LEU A 74 -1.43 9.48 11.52
CA LEU A 74 -0.67 10.75 11.42
C LEU A 74 0.40 10.86 12.51
N ARG A 75 0.11 10.34 13.70
CA ARG A 75 1.04 10.32 14.84
C ARG A 75 2.28 9.48 14.52
N LEU A 76 2.08 8.25 14.06
CA LEU A 76 3.18 7.33 13.76
C LEU A 76 3.97 7.76 12.53
N ILE A 77 3.31 8.25 11.49
CA ILE A 77 3.97 8.82 10.31
C ILE A 77 4.87 9.97 10.72
N GLY A 78 4.36 10.93 11.49
CA GLY A 78 5.16 12.07 11.95
C GLY A 78 6.34 11.69 12.83
N LYS A 79 6.23 10.59 13.60
CA LYS A 79 7.31 10.13 14.47
C LYS A 79 8.39 9.30 13.76
N TYR A 80 7.99 8.41 12.84
CA TYR A 80 8.89 7.39 12.29
C TYR A 80 9.18 7.52 10.79
N ALA A 81 8.36 8.27 10.06
CA ALA A 81 8.44 8.30 8.61
C ALA A 81 8.29 9.72 7.99
N ASP A 82 8.48 10.78 8.78
CA ASP A 82 8.34 12.18 8.37
C ASP A 82 9.12 12.51 7.08
N ARG A 83 10.33 11.97 6.95
CA ARG A 83 11.18 12.19 5.77
C ARG A 83 10.64 11.58 4.47
N LYS A 84 9.77 10.57 4.56
CA LYS A 84 9.14 9.95 3.38
C LYS A 84 8.06 10.82 2.77
N LEU A 85 7.55 11.78 3.54
CA LEU A 85 6.50 12.67 3.11
C LEU A 85 7.00 13.94 2.43
N ALA A 86 8.27 14.26 2.58
CA ALA A 86 8.77 15.48 1.99
C ALA A 86 8.43 15.59 0.48
N PRO A 87 7.93 16.74 0.01
CA PRO A 87 7.94 18.05 0.68
C PRO A 87 6.72 18.37 1.60
N TYR A 88 5.85 17.41 1.84
CA TYR A 88 4.58 17.58 2.57
C TYR A 88 4.75 17.44 4.08
N ASP A 89 3.84 18.04 4.85
CA ASP A 89 3.77 17.89 6.30
C ASP A 89 3.12 16.54 6.69
N PRO A 90 3.49 15.91 7.82
CA PRO A 90 2.84 14.70 8.30
C PRO A 90 1.32 14.79 8.44
N SER A 91 0.76 15.95 8.72
CA SER A 91 -0.69 16.17 8.78
C SER A 91 -1.39 16.02 7.41
N GLU A 92 -0.64 16.14 6.31
CA GLU A 92 -1.15 15.97 4.95
C GLU A 92 -1.12 14.51 4.47
N TRP A 93 -0.67 13.55 5.30
CA TRP A 93 -0.43 12.18 4.88
C TRP A 93 -1.63 11.52 4.20
N HIS A 94 -2.84 11.67 4.74
CA HIS A 94 -4.03 11.08 4.12
C HIS A 94 -4.29 11.64 2.72
N TRP A 95 -4.08 12.93 2.53
CA TRP A 95 -4.17 13.56 1.22
C TRP A 95 -3.07 13.07 0.28
N VAL A 96 -1.81 13.00 0.75
CA VAL A 96 -0.67 12.47 -0.03
C VAL A 96 -0.95 11.06 -0.51
N VAL A 97 -1.51 10.21 0.34
CA VAL A 97 -1.87 8.83 -0.03
C VAL A 97 -2.94 8.83 -1.13
N LYS A 98 -4.01 9.61 -0.97
CA LYS A 98 -5.12 9.67 -1.92
C LYS A 98 -4.67 10.22 -3.28
N GLU A 99 -4.00 11.36 -3.29
CA GLU A 99 -3.51 11.97 -4.53
C GLU A 99 -2.37 11.15 -5.17
N GLY A 100 -1.49 10.56 -4.36
CA GLY A 100 -0.44 9.68 -4.87
C GLY A 100 -0.99 8.46 -5.60
N VAL A 101 -1.99 7.78 -5.04
CA VAL A 101 -2.68 6.66 -5.71
C VAL A 101 -3.35 7.12 -7.01
N LYS A 102 -4.07 8.23 -6.97
CA LYS A 102 -4.74 8.79 -8.13
C LYS A 102 -3.74 9.12 -9.24
N SER A 103 -2.70 9.89 -8.94
CA SER A 103 -1.66 10.28 -9.90
C SER A 103 -0.96 9.06 -10.50
N MET A 104 -0.60 8.08 -9.67
CA MET A 104 -0.02 6.82 -10.15
C MET A 104 -0.96 6.10 -11.12
N ASN A 105 -2.22 5.92 -10.76
CA ASN A 105 -3.19 5.20 -11.59
C ASN A 105 -3.52 5.92 -12.91
N GLU A 106 -3.62 7.24 -12.90
CA GLU A 106 -3.81 8.06 -14.11
C GLU A 106 -2.65 7.91 -15.10
N ASN A 107 -1.47 7.55 -14.60
CA ASN A 107 -0.26 7.32 -15.37
C ASN A 107 0.06 5.83 -15.58
N TYR A 108 -0.88 4.92 -15.32
CA TYR A 108 -0.73 3.46 -15.45
C TYR A 108 0.27 2.83 -14.47
N TRP A 109 0.44 3.44 -13.29
CA TRP A 109 1.24 2.87 -12.21
C TRP A 109 0.34 2.27 -11.13
N ILE A 110 0.74 1.11 -10.60
CA ILE A 110 0.01 0.40 -9.55
C ILE A 110 0.89 0.35 -8.30
N PRO A 111 0.57 1.13 -7.25
CA PRO A 111 1.29 1.02 -5.99
C PRO A 111 0.98 -0.30 -5.27
N ALA A 112 2.03 -0.98 -4.85
CA ALA A 112 1.97 -2.11 -3.93
C ALA A 112 2.38 -1.61 -2.54
N PHE A 113 1.39 -1.36 -1.69
CA PHE A 113 1.63 -0.81 -0.35
C PHE A 113 2.25 -1.82 0.59
N THR A 114 3.21 -1.35 1.35
CA THR A 114 3.71 -2.03 2.55
C THR A 114 3.27 -1.26 3.78
N LEU A 115 2.62 -1.97 4.72
CA LEU A 115 2.22 -1.45 6.01
C LEU A 115 3.03 -2.16 7.10
N ILE A 116 3.31 -1.46 8.19
CA ILE A 116 4.07 -2.01 9.31
C ILE A 116 3.16 -2.10 10.53
N MET A 117 2.99 -3.31 11.05
CA MET A 117 2.28 -3.57 12.30
C MET A 117 3.25 -3.69 13.47
N GLY A 118 2.89 -3.13 14.62
CA GLY A 118 3.70 -3.18 15.83
C GLY A 118 4.92 -2.26 15.78
N LEU A 119 4.81 -1.13 15.08
CA LEU A 119 5.90 -0.20 14.87
C LEU A 119 6.50 0.28 16.20
N ASP A 120 7.71 -0.19 16.49
CA ASP A 120 8.48 0.08 17.70
C ASP A 120 7.72 -0.16 19.03
N ASN A 121 6.73 -1.06 19.01
CA ASN A 121 5.79 -1.29 20.13
C ASN A 121 5.05 -0.03 20.61
N ASP A 122 4.99 1.00 19.79
CA ASP A 122 4.34 2.30 20.07
C ASP A 122 2.94 2.40 19.45
N GLU A 123 2.58 1.47 18.59
CA GLU A 123 1.29 1.45 17.91
C GLU A 123 0.13 1.20 18.89
N THR A 124 -0.80 2.15 18.94
CA THR A 124 -2.04 2.03 19.71
C THR A 124 -3.18 1.43 18.87
N PRO A 125 -4.27 0.95 19.50
CA PRO A 125 -5.45 0.51 18.74
C PRO A 125 -6.02 1.59 17.81
N GLU A 126 -5.95 2.88 18.20
CA GLU A 126 -6.44 3.98 17.37
C GLU A 126 -5.60 4.17 16.11
N ASP A 127 -4.28 4.03 16.19
CA ASP A 127 -3.39 4.08 15.02
C ASP A 127 -3.75 3.00 13.98
N SER A 128 -4.02 1.79 14.45
CA SER A 128 -4.49 0.69 13.59
C SER A 128 -5.85 1.01 12.96
N TRP A 129 -6.79 1.63 13.70
CA TRP A 129 -8.08 2.04 13.18
C TRP A 129 -7.97 3.18 12.16
N GLU A 130 -7.05 4.12 12.33
CA GLU A 130 -6.74 5.15 11.32
C GLU A 130 -6.28 4.50 10.02
N THR A 131 -5.43 3.48 10.10
CA THR A 131 -4.98 2.70 8.94
C THR A 131 -6.14 2.02 8.22
N ILE A 132 -7.05 1.35 8.97
CA ILE A 132 -8.23 0.70 8.41
C ILE A 132 -9.16 1.73 7.73
N ARG A 133 -9.37 2.89 8.38
CA ARG A 133 -10.19 3.98 7.83
C ARG A 133 -9.62 4.51 6.52
N LEU A 134 -8.34 4.84 6.48
CA LEU A 134 -7.70 5.39 5.28
C LEU A 134 -7.73 4.41 4.10
N LEU A 135 -7.47 3.12 4.31
CA LEU A 135 -7.62 2.10 3.28
C LEU A 135 -9.07 2.00 2.76
N SER A 136 -10.05 2.12 3.66
CA SER A 136 -11.47 2.06 3.30
C SER A 136 -11.95 3.30 2.58
N GLU A 137 -11.44 4.47 2.95
CA GLU A 137 -11.69 5.74 2.25
C GLU A 137 -11.14 5.68 0.82
N LEU A 138 -9.92 5.17 0.61
CA LEU A 138 -9.38 4.95 -0.74
C LEU A 138 -10.30 4.07 -1.60
N GLU A 139 -10.80 2.98 -1.05
CA GLU A 139 -11.72 2.09 -1.76
C GLU A 139 -13.05 2.77 -2.13
N HIS A 140 -13.54 3.64 -1.26
CA HIS A 140 -14.82 4.30 -1.41
C HIS A 140 -14.74 5.56 -2.30
N GLU A 141 -13.74 6.40 -2.07
CA GLU A 141 -13.58 7.67 -2.79
C GLU A 141 -12.95 7.47 -4.17
N GLN A 142 -12.16 6.42 -4.34
CA GLN A 142 -11.48 6.08 -5.59
C GLN A 142 -11.81 4.63 -6.03
N PRO A 143 -13.09 4.33 -6.33
CA PRO A 143 -13.54 2.96 -6.58
C PRO A 143 -12.87 2.30 -7.79
N ASP A 144 -12.31 3.07 -8.71
CA ASP A 144 -11.59 2.58 -9.89
C ASP A 144 -10.08 2.48 -9.69
N SER A 145 -9.56 2.92 -8.55
CA SER A 145 -8.12 2.86 -8.26
C SER A 145 -7.65 1.43 -8.10
N MET A 146 -6.43 1.19 -8.59
CA MET A 146 -5.73 -0.07 -8.45
C MET A 146 -4.54 0.11 -7.49
N PHE A 147 -4.54 -0.64 -6.41
CA PHE A 147 -3.41 -0.80 -5.51
C PHE A 147 -3.49 -2.16 -4.82
N THR A 148 -2.41 -2.62 -4.25
CA THR A 148 -2.38 -3.76 -3.34
C THR A 148 -1.84 -3.30 -1.99
N ALA A 149 -2.12 -4.04 -0.93
CA ALA A 149 -1.66 -3.72 0.41
C ALA A 149 -1.18 -4.96 1.14
N THR A 150 0.01 -4.90 1.72
CA THR A 150 0.60 -6.00 2.49
C THR A 150 0.99 -5.51 3.87
N ALA A 151 0.36 -6.06 4.90
CA ALA A 151 0.74 -5.80 6.27
C ALA A 151 1.93 -6.68 6.66
N LEU A 152 3.02 -6.05 7.05
CA LEU A 152 4.25 -6.66 7.50
C LEU A 152 4.42 -6.44 9.01
N THR A 153 5.11 -7.33 9.67
CA THR A 153 5.49 -7.13 11.07
C THR A 153 6.71 -6.22 11.19
N PHE A 154 6.72 -5.39 12.22
CA PHE A 154 7.89 -4.60 12.55
C PHE A 154 9.11 -5.50 12.81
N VAL A 155 10.20 -5.21 12.12
CA VAL A 155 11.51 -5.83 12.31
C VAL A 155 12.49 -4.72 12.68
N PRO A 156 13.06 -4.73 13.90
CA PRO A 156 13.98 -3.69 14.33
C PRO A 156 15.31 -3.82 13.55
N ILE A 157 15.65 -2.77 12.79
CA ILE A 157 16.89 -2.67 12.00
C ILE A 157 17.49 -1.26 12.10
N GLY A 158 18.76 -1.13 11.87
CA GLY A 158 19.45 0.15 11.88
C GLY A 158 19.37 0.87 13.22
N LEU A 159 18.83 2.08 13.24
CA LEU A 159 18.70 2.87 14.47
C LEU A 159 17.71 2.27 15.49
N LEU A 160 16.85 1.36 15.07
CA LEU A 160 15.85 0.69 15.90
C LEU A 160 16.24 -0.76 16.25
N GLU A 161 17.49 -1.18 16.00
CA GLU A 161 17.93 -2.56 16.24
C GLU A 161 17.88 -2.99 17.72
N THR A 162 17.82 -2.04 18.65
CA THR A 162 17.65 -2.30 20.07
C THR A 162 16.20 -2.47 20.51
N SER A 163 15.25 -2.20 19.60
CA SER A 163 13.82 -2.38 19.86
C SER A 163 13.43 -3.86 19.86
N ASN A 164 12.33 -4.19 20.54
CA ASN A 164 11.84 -5.55 20.56
C ASN A 164 11.20 -5.95 19.23
N PHE A 165 11.44 -7.18 18.82
CA PHE A 165 10.80 -7.78 17.66
C PHE A 165 9.31 -8.01 17.94
N PHE A 166 8.43 -7.55 17.03
CA PHE A 166 6.98 -7.73 17.17
C PHE A 166 6.58 -9.18 16.90
N ASN A 167 5.98 -9.83 17.91
CA ASN A 167 5.52 -11.22 17.82
C ASN A 167 4.01 -11.30 17.52
N ILE A 168 3.67 -11.57 16.27
CA ILE A 168 2.27 -11.72 15.81
C ILE A 168 1.46 -12.67 16.72
N GLY A 169 2.03 -13.82 17.09
CA GLY A 169 1.30 -14.85 17.82
C GLY A 169 0.83 -14.43 19.21
N ASN A 170 1.63 -13.63 19.90
CA ASN A 170 1.41 -13.28 21.30
C ASN A 170 0.98 -11.82 21.50
N GLU A 171 1.46 -10.91 20.67
CA GLU A 171 1.38 -9.46 20.89
C GLU A 171 0.35 -8.75 19.99
N MET A 172 -0.13 -9.43 18.93
CA MET A 172 -1.08 -8.81 17.99
C MET A 172 -2.38 -8.44 18.70
N THR A 173 -2.66 -7.14 18.72
CA THR A 173 -3.91 -6.59 19.27
C THR A 173 -5.09 -6.87 18.36
N PRO A 174 -6.35 -6.76 18.85
CA PRO A 174 -7.53 -6.85 17.99
C PRO A 174 -7.50 -5.90 16.80
N ALA A 175 -7.08 -4.64 17.01
CA ALA A 175 -7.04 -3.63 15.95
C ALA A 175 -5.98 -3.95 14.88
N GLN A 176 -4.80 -4.45 15.26
CA GLN A 176 -3.77 -4.92 14.33
C GLN A 176 -4.22 -6.14 13.51
N LEU A 177 -4.94 -7.08 14.15
CA LEU A 177 -5.62 -8.16 13.40
C LEU A 177 -6.60 -7.56 12.36
N GLY A 178 -7.28 -6.47 12.72
CA GLY A 178 -8.15 -5.73 11.81
C GLY A 178 -7.40 -5.18 10.59
N VAL A 179 -6.21 -4.60 10.76
CA VAL A 179 -5.35 -4.13 9.66
C VAL A 179 -4.99 -5.30 8.75
N LEU A 180 -4.52 -6.40 9.33
CA LEU A 180 -4.17 -7.61 8.55
C LEU A 180 -5.39 -8.15 7.80
N TYR A 181 -6.54 -8.24 8.44
CA TYR A 181 -7.78 -8.69 7.81
C TYR A 181 -8.22 -7.75 6.67
N LYS A 182 -8.17 -6.42 6.89
CA LYS A 182 -8.55 -5.42 5.88
C LYS A 182 -7.65 -5.44 4.66
N THR A 183 -6.33 -5.59 4.82
CA THR A 183 -5.39 -5.68 3.69
C THR A 183 -5.64 -6.93 2.86
N TRP A 184 -5.87 -8.08 3.48
CA TRP A 184 -6.22 -9.32 2.77
C TRP A 184 -7.57 -9.21 2.07
N GLN A 185 -8.59 -8.67 2.75
CA GLN A 185 -9.91 -8.41 2.17
C GLN A 185 -9.78 -7.52 0.93
N HIS A 186 -9.03 -6.40 1.03
CA HIS A 186 -8.77 -5.51 -0.09
C HIS A 186 -8.16 -6.26 -1.28
N ASN A 187 -7.05 -6.96 -1.07
CA ASN A 187 -6.33 -7.64 -2.14
C ASN A 187 -7.20 -8.66 -2.86
N PHE A 188 -7.97 -9.46 -2.14
CA PHE A 188 -8.77 -10.52 -2.74
C PHE A 188 -10.10 -10.06 -3.32
N LYS A 189 -10.74 -9.05 -2.70
CA LYS A 189 -12.03 -8.57 -3.15
C LYS A 189 -11.91 -7.49 -4.23
N TYR A 190 -11.01 -6.51 -4.02
CA TYR A 190 -10.90 -5.38 -4.93
C TYR A 190 -9.79 -5.55 -5.95
N ALA A 191 -8.55 -5.75 -5.53
CA ALA A 191 -7.39 -5.75 -6.42
C ALA A 191 -7.50 -6.85 -7.49
N ILE A 192 -7.80 -8.10 -7.10
CA ILE A 192 -7.91 -9.21 -8.06
C ILE A 192 -9.09 -9.03 -9.00
N GLN A 193 -10.26 -8.62 -8.50
CA GLN A 193 -11.43 -8.40 -9.36
C GLN A 193 -11.19 -7.29 -10.39
N LYS A 194 -10.58 -6.20 -9.97
CA LYS A 194 -10.25 -5.08 -10.87
C LYS A 194 -9.19 -5.48 -11.89
N PHE A 195 -8.14 -6.18 -11.44
CA PHE A 195 -7.12 -6.70 -12.33
C PHE A 195 -7.74 -7.58 -13.42
N MET A 196 -8.61 -8.53 -13.07
CA MET A 196 -9.29 -9.39 -14.04
C MET A 196 -10.21 -8.62 -14.98
N THR A 197 -10.84 -7.54 -14.51
CA THR A 197 -11.71 -6.72 -15.36
C THR A 197 -10.87 -5.91 -16.36
N LYS A 198 -9.77 -5.33 -15.92
CA LYS A 198 -8.88 -4.52 -16.76
C LYS A 198 -8.08 -5.36 -17.77
N THR A 199 -7.66 -6.58 -17.42
CA THR A 199 -6.95 -7.50 -18.34
C THR A 199 -7.87 -8.16 -19.38
N GLY A 200 -9.16 -7.84 -19.37
CA GLY A 200 -10.10 -8.38 -20.37
C GLY A 200 -10.30 -9.89 -20.29
N ALA A 201 -9.95 -10.55 -19.18
CA ALA A 201 -10.13 -11.98 -18.99
C ALA A 201 -11.60 -12.38 -19.23
N LYS A 202 -11.85 -13.24 -20.23
CA LYS A 202 -13.20 -13.68 -20.64
C LYS A 202 -13.35 -15.17 -20.51
N GLY A 203 -14.60 -15.63 -20.39
CA GLY A 203 -14.96 -17.07 -20.47
C GLY A 203 -14.29 -17.92 -19.38
N PRO A 204 -13.79 -19.12 -19.73
CA PRO A 204 -13.21 -20.08 -18.78
C PRO A 204 -12.04 -19.53 -17.95
N GLN A 205 -11.22 -18.66 -18.54
CA GLN A 205 -10.12 -18.01 -17.83
C GLN A 205 -10.60 -17.15 -16.66
N ARG A 206 -11.69 -16.40 -16.83
CA ARG A 206 -12.27 -15.60 -15.76
C ARG A 206 -12.80 -16.48 -14.61
N TYR A 207 -13.42 -17.62 -14.94
CA TYR A 207 -13.87 -18.58 -13.93
C TYR A 207 -12.70 -19.21 -13.17
N PHE A 208 -11.63 -19.58 -13.87
CA PHE A 208 -10.44 -20.15 -13.27
C PHE A 208 -9.74 -19.16 -12.32
N PHE A 209 -9.50 -17.92 -12.75
CA PHE A 209 -8.91 -16.89 -11.90
C PHE A 209 -9.82 -16.53 -10.71
N ASN A 210 -11.15 -16.47 -10.90
CA ASN A 210 -12.08 -16.27 -9.80
C ASN A 210 -12.05 -17.42 -8.78
N ALA A 211 -11.94 -18.64 -9.23
CA ALA A 211 -11.84 -19.81 -8.34
C ALA A 211 -10.52 -19.76 -7.55
N ILE A 212 -9.40 -19.47 -8.20
CA ILE A 212 -8.10 -19.29 -7.54
C ILE A 212 -8.17 -18.13 -6.53
N ALA A 213 -8.69 -16.98 -6.93
CA ALA A 213 -8.80 -15.80 -6.06
C ALA A 213 -9.65 -16.12 -4.81
N ARG A 214 -10.80 -16.79 -4.99
CA ARG A 214 -11.66 -17.20 -3.86
C ARG A 214 -10.96 -18.22 -2.96
N SER A 215 -10.24 -19.18 -3.54
CA SER A 215 -9.54 -20.20 -2.75
C SER A 215 -8.34 -19.61 -2.01
N LEU A 216 -7.51 -18.81 -2.69
CA LEU A 216 -6.34 -18.16 -2.09
C LEU A 216 -6.73 -17.05 -1.10
N GLY A 217 -7.83 -16.35 -1.34
CA GLY A 217 -8.32 -15.30 -0.45
C GLY A 217 -9.18 -15.81 0.68
N GLY A 218 -10.07 -16.74 0.40
CA GLY A 218 -10.98 -17.29 1.40
C GLY A 218 -10.29 -18.04 2.53
N VAL A 219 -9.21 -18.78 2.22
CA VAL A 219 -8.48 -19.54 3.24
C VAL A 219 -7.82 -18.65 4.30
N PRO A 220 -7.03 -17.61 3.95
CA PRO A 220 -6.46 -16.71 4.95
C PRO A 220 -7.51 -15.94 5.75
N LEU A 221 -8.54 -15.39 5.09
CA LEU A 221 -9.61 -14.66 5.80
C LEU A 221 -10.36 -15.58 6.76
N GLY A 222 -10.72 -16.79 6.34
CA GLY A 222 -11.35 -17.78 7.21
C GLY A 222 -10.45 -18.23 8.36
N ALA A 223 -9.14 -18.33 8.14
CA ALA A 223 -8.17 -18.63 9.19
C ALA A 223 -8.09 -17.50 10.23
N MET A 224 -8.08 -16.23 9.78
CA MET A 224 -8.09 -15.07 10.66
C MET A 224 -9.39 -14.98 11.48
N GLU A 225 -10.54 -15.25 10.86
CA GLU A 225 -11.83 -15.32 11.57
C GLU A 225 -11.83 -16.41 12.64
N LYS A 226 -11.32 -17.60 12.29
CA LYS A 226 -11.19 -18.70 13.27
C LYS A 226 -10.22 -18.38 14.41
N TYR A 227 -9.10 -17.71 14.08
CA TYR A 227 -8.16 -17.22 15.08
C TYR A 227 -8.84 -16.21 16.02
N ALA A 228 -9.53 -15.20 15.46
CA ALA A 228 -10.23 -14.17 16.22
C ALA A 228 -11.20 -14.76 17.24
N ARG A 229 -12.09 -15.67 16.80
CA ARG A 229 -13.06 -16.36 17.69
C ARG A 229 -12.40 -17.15 18.84
N ARG A 230 -11.22 -17.70 18.60
CA ARG A 230 -10.48 -18.47 19.62
C ARG A 230 -9.69 -17.59 20.58
N LYS A 231 -9.26 -16.41 20.10
CA LYS A 231 -8.36 -15.54 20.86
C LYS A 231 -9.13 -14.75 21.93
N SER A 232 -10.12 -13.97 21.52
CA SER A 232 -11.02 -13.25 22.45
C SER A 232 -12.23 -12.64 21.72
N PRO A 233 -13.30 -12.29 22.48
CA PRO A 233 -14.46 -11.58 21.93
C PRO A 233 -14.11 -10.24 21.26
N GLU A 234 -13.07 -9.54 21.73
CA GLU A 234 -12.61 -8.27 21.17
C GLU A 234 -12.02 -8.48 19.77
N HIS A 235 -11.25 -9.56 19.55
CA HIS A 235 -10.71 -9.91 18.22
C HIS A 235 -11.85 -10.24 17.25
N GLU A 236 -12.83 -11.03 17.69
CA GLU A 236 -14.01 -11.35 16.85
C GLU A 236 -14.80 -10.09 16.50
N LYS A 237 -15.06 -9.21 17.48
CA LYS A 237 -15.77 -7.95 17.29
C LYS A 237 -15.12 -7.04 16.25
N VAL A 238 -13.79 -6.95 16.22
CA VAL A 238 -13.06 -6.16 15.21
C VAL A 238 -13.32 -6.70 13.81
N ILE A 239 -13.21 -8.01 13.61
CA ILE A 239 -13.49 -8.64 12.32
C ILE A 239 -14.94 -8.37 11.86
N GLU A 240 -15.91 -8.56 12.75
CA GLU A 240 -17.32 -8.28 12.44
C GLU A 240 -17.57 -6.80 12.16
N THR A 241 -16.88 -5.89 12.85
CA THR A 241 -16.95 -4.46 12.55
C THR A 241 -16.44 -4.13 11.16
N ILE A 242 -15.31 -4.73 10.75
CA ILE A 242 -14.75 -4.52 9.41
C ILE A 242 -15.72 -5.05 8.36
N LYS A 243 -16.27 -6.24 8.55
CA LYS A 243 -17.27 -6.81 7.65
C LYS A 243 -18.53 -5.93 7.52
N ALA A 244 -18.98 -5.33 8.61
CA ALA A 244 -20.20 -4.53 8.61
C ALA A 244 -20.02 -3.14 8.00
N LYS A 245 -18.88 -2.49 8.24
CA LYS A 245 -18.67 -1.09 7.89
C LYS A 245 -17.75 -0.87 6.69
N TYR A 246 -16.83 -1.79 6.47
CA TYR A 246 -15.71 -1.61 5.54
C TYR A 246 -15.64 -2.72 4.47
N TRP A 247 -16.76 -3.45 4.32
CA TRP A 247 -16.89 -4.53 3.33
C TRP A 247 -17.31 -4.04 1.94
#